data_9a6e01545a385542a5f0a035789e0f46
#
_entry.id   9a6e01545a385542a5f0a035789e0f46
#
_cell.length_a   1.000
_cell.length_b   1.000
_cell.length_c   1.000
_cell.angle_alpha   90.00
_cell.angle_beta   90.00
_cell.angle_gamma   90.00
#
_symmetry.space_group_name_H-M   'P 1'
#
loop_
_entity.id
_entity.type
_entity.pdbx_description
1 polymer ?
#
loop_
_entity_poly.entity_id
_entity_poly.type
_entity_poly.pdbx_seq_one_letter_code
_entity_poly.pdbx_strand_id
1 'polypeptide(L)'
;MIEEELPDELENDLDDIEPVGDESQLYEHFRVVVDKGQAMVRVDKYLFERIVNASRNRIQKAAEDGFVMANGKPVKSSYKVKPLDVITVMMDRPRYENEIIPENIPLNIVYEDQYVMVVNKPAGLVVHPGHGNYHGTLVNALAWHMKDIPEYDANDPHVGLVHRIDKDTSGLLVIAKTPDAKTHLGIQFFNKTTKRKY
;
A
#
# COMPACT_ATOMS: atom_id res chain seq x y z
N MET A 1 -24.87 16.41 -1.57
CA MET A 1 -23.60 15.83 -1.06
C MET A 1 -23.10 14.93 -2.18
N ILE A 2 -22.09 15.34 -2.88
CA ILE A 2 -21.44 14.56 -3.93
C ILE A 2 -20.23 13.97 -3.22
N GLU A 3 -20.26 12.65 -2.99
CA GLU A 3 -19.08 11.88 -2.60
C GLU A 3 -18.18 11.83 -3.85
N GLU A 4 -17.18 12.70 -3.93
CA GLU A 4 -16.09 12.57 -4.89
C GLU A 4 -15.14 11.51 -4.35
N GLU A 5 -15.28 10.27 -4.84
CA GLU A 5 -14.28 9.24 -4.68
C GLU A 5 -12.98 9.68 -5.36
N LEU A 6 -11.85 9.56 -4.65
CA LEU A 6 -10.53 9.79 -5.22
C LEU A 6 -10.27 8.77 -6.33
N PRO A 7 -9.71 9.17 -7.48
CA PRO A 7 -9.43 8.25 -8.59
C PRO A 7 -8.42 7.17 -8.18
N ASP A 8 -8.68 5.93 -8.58
CA ASP A 8 -7.85 4.71 -8.35
C ASP A 8 -6.38 4.82 -8.84
N GLU A 9 -6.05 5.84 -9.64
CA GLU A 9 -4.71 6.02 -10.23
C GLU A 9 -3.63 6.48 -9.24
N LEU A 10 -4.00 6.97 -8.06
CA LEU A 10 -3.02 7.31 -7.01
C LEU A 10 -2.43 6.07 -6.32
N GLU A 11 -3.05 4.91 -6.45
CA GLU A 11 -2.55 3.64 -5.89
C GLU A 11 -1.54 2.95 -6.81
N ASN A 12 -1.51 3.26 -8.11
CA ASN A 12 -0.68 2.55 -9.09
C ASN A 12 0.80 2.97 -9.10
N ASP A 13 1.16 4.16 -8.62
CA ASP A 13 2.54 4.64 -8.59
C ASP A 13 3.38 4.04 -7.43
N LEU A 14 2.78 3.19 -6.58
CA LEU A 14 3.47 2.55 -5.45
C LEU A 14 4.03 1.16 -5.78
N ASP A 15 3.72 0.60 -6.96
CA ASP A 15 3.98 -0.80 -7.29
C ASP A 15 5.30 -1.08 -8.05
N ASP A 16 6.08 -0.06 -8.46
CA ASP A 16 7.35 -0.24 -9.19
C ASP A 16 8.56 -0.32 -8.24
N ILE A 17 8.55 -1.25 -7.27
CA ILE A 17 9.73 -1.57 -6.47
C ILE A 17 10.21 -2.97 -6.87
N GLU A 18 11.39 -3.04 -7.52
CA GLU A 18 12.05 -4.30 -7.86
C GLU A 18 12.34 -5.14 -6.59
N PRO A 19 12.17 -6.47 -6.64
CA PRO A 19 12.35 -7.34 -5.48
C PRO A 19 13.85 -7.57 -5.19
N VAL A 20 14.28 -7.23 -3.99
CA VAL A 20 15.51 -7.74 -3.39
C VAL A 20 15.11 -8.50 -2.14
N GLY A 21 14.83 -9.78 -2.27
CA GLY A 21 14.47 -10.68 -1.18
C GLY A 21 15.15 -12.03 -1.32
N ASP A 22 15.44 -12.67 -0.19
CA ASP A 22 15.90 -14.05 -0.12
C ASP A 22 14.85 -14.97 -0.81
N GLU A 23 15.22 -15.59 -1.93
CA GLU A 23 14.33 -16.35 -2.83
C GLU A 23 13.73 -17.62 -2.21
N SER A 24 13.95 -17.88 -0.92
CA SER A 24 13.60 -19.15 -0.28
C SER A 24 12.35 -19.14 0.60
N GLN A 25 11.79 -17.98 0.97
CA GLN A 25 10.70 -17.93 1.94
C GLN A 25 9.41 -17.31 1.36
N LEU A 26 8.39 -18.16 1.16
CA LEU A 26 7.05 -17.73 0.78
C LEU A 26 6.20 -17.46 2.03
N TYR A 27 5.46 -16.35 2.00
CA TYR A 27 4.56 -15.92 3.07
C TYR A 27 3.11 -16.06 2.64
N GLU A 28 2.24 -16.51 3.55
CA GLU A 28 0.81 -16.62 3.28
C GLU A 28 0.13 -15.25 3.42
N HIS A 29 -0.40 -14.73 2.31
CA HIS A 29 -1.11 -13.44 2.24
C HIS A 29 -2.62 -13.58 2.32
N PHE A 30 -3.16 -14.68 1.87
CA PHE A 30 -4.59 -14.93 1.90
C PHE A 30 -4.86 -16.42 2.07
N ARG A 31 -5.85 -16.75 2.88
CA ARG A 31 -6.34 -18.11 3.09
C ARG A 31 -7.85 -18.12 3.14
N VAL A 32 -8.46 -19.06 2.43
CA VAL A 32 -9.90 -19.32 2.50
C VAL A 32 -10.18 -20.80 2.35
N VAL A 33 -11.17 -21.30 3.10
CA VAL A 33 -11.72 -22.64 2.89
C VAL A 33 -12.97 -22.49 2.04
N VAL A 34 -13.02 -23.23 0.94
CA VAL A 34 -14.16 -23.19 0.00
C VAL A 34 -15.39 -23.81 0.66
N ASP A 35 -16.50 -23.07 0.63
CA ASP A 35 -17.77 -23.53 1.21
C ASP A 35 -18.26 -24.84 0.64
N LYS A 36 -18.93 -25.67 1.48
CA LYS A 36 -19.48 -26.96 1.07
C LYS A 36 -20.46 -26.88 -0.10
N GLY A 37 -21.20 -25.78 -0.21
CA GLY A 37 -22.17 -25.51 -1.26
C GLY A 37 -21.65 -24.73 -2.46
N GLN A 38 -20.34 -24.44 -2.50
CA GLN A 38 -19.74 -23.65 -3.57
C GLN A 38 -19.77 -24.39 -4.91
N ALA A 39 -20.35 -23.74 -5.92
CA ALA A 39 -20.27 -24.23 -7.29
C ALA A 39 -18.82 -24.19 -7.80
N MET A 40 -18.47 -25.13 -8.68
CA MET A 40 -17.16 -25.16 -9.29
C MET A 40 -16.92 -23.96 -10.20
N VAL A 41 -16.20 -22.97 -9.73
CA VAL A 41 -15.76 -21.78 -10.48
C VAL A 41 -14.23 -21.77 -10.59
N ARG A 42 -13.71 -21.05 -11.57
CA ARG A 42 -12.26 -20.87 -11.72
C ARG A 42 -11.70 -20.13 -10.50
N VAL A 43 -10.51 -20.53 -10.06
CA VAL A 43 -9.87 -19.94 -8.88
C VAL A 43 -9.57 -18.45 -9.05
N ASP A 44 -9.24 -17.99 -10.26
CA ASP A 44 -9.04 -16.57 -10.55
C ASP A 44 -10.31 -15.74 -10.32
N LYS A 45 -11.48 -16.25 -10.71
CA LYS A 45 -12.76 -15.60 -10.44
C LYS A 45 -13.15 -15.70 -8.97
N TYR A 46 -12.94 -16.86 -8.35
CA TYR A 46 -13.23 -17.10 -6.94
C TYR A 46 -12.47 -16.16 -6.01
N LEU A 47 -11.17 -15.94 -6.29
CA LEU A 47 -10.32 -15.04 -5.51
C LEU A 47 -10.63 -13.57 -5.79
N PHE A 48 -10.92 -13.20 -7.04
CA PHE A 48 -11.30 -11.82 -7.39
C PHE A 48 -12.52 -11.31 -6.62
N GLU A 49 -13.47 -12.18 -6.35
CA GLU A 49 -14.67 -11.83 -5.57
C GLU A 49 -14.40 -11.71 -4.05
N ARG A 50 -13.20 -12.08 -3.55
CA ARG A 50 -12.88 -12.21 -2.13
C ARG A 50 -11.67 -11.40 -1.67
N ILE A 51 -10.79 -11.05 -2.58
CA ILE A 51 -9.62 -10.23 -2.27
C ILE A 51 -9.90 -8.80 -2.70
N VAL A 52 -9.98 -7.91 -1.72
CA VAL A 52 -10.16 -6.48 -1.94
C VAL A 52 -8.89 -5.93 -2.62
N ASN A 53 -9.06 -5.03 -3.59
CA ASN A 53 -7.97 -4.36 -4.34
C ASN A 53 -7.07 -5.30 -5.18
N ALA A 54 -7.52 -6.51 -5.52
CA ALA A 54 -6.81 -7.39 -6.44
C ALA A 54 -7.47 -7.41 -7.81
N SER A 55 -6.77 -6.97 -8.86
CA SER A 55 -7.26 -7.15 -10.22
C SER A 55 -7.19 -8.63 -10.64
N ARG A 56 -8.09 -9.04 -11.55
CA ARG A 56 -8.10 -10.42 -12.06
C ARG A 56 -6.80 -10.78 -12.77
N ASN A 57 -6.18 -9.84 -13.47
CA ASN A 57 -4.89 -10.05 -14.13
C ASN A 57 -3.77 -10.33 -13.13
N ARG A 58 -3.73 -9.62 -12.00
CA ARG A 58 -2.75 -9.88 -10.91
C ARG A 58 -2.93 -11.29 -10.34
N ILE A 59 -4.17 -11.74 -10.11
CA ILE A 59 -4.46 -13.10 -9.62
C ILE A 59 -4.02 -14.15 -10.64
N GLN A 60 -4.26 -13.92 -11.93
CA GLN A 60 -3.83 -14.83 -13.00
C GLN A 60 -2.30 -14.94 -13.05
N LYS A 61 -1.60 -13.81 -13.00
CA LYS A 61 -0.14 -13.78 -12.97
C LYS A 61 0.39 -14.49 -11.71
N ALA A 62 -0.15 -14.22 -10.54
CA ALA A 62 0.24 -14.92 -9.31
C ALA A 62 0.04 -16.45 -9.40
N ALA A 63 -1.01 -16.92 -10.09
CA ALA A 63 -1.22 -18.35 -10.33
C ALA A 63 -0.23 -18.93 -11.36
N GLU A 64 0.19 -18.17 -12.36
CA GLU A 64 1.24 -18.55 -13.33
C GLU A 64 2.60 -18.64 -12.64
N ASP A 65 2.91 -17.74 -11.73
CA ASP A 65 4.13 -17.71 -10.93
C ASP A 65 4.14 -18.75 -9.78
N GLY A 66 3.05 -19.54 -9.64
CA GLY A 66 2.95 -20.61 -8.64
C GLY A 66 2.55 -20.16 -7.24
N PHE A 67 2.15 -18.91 -7.07
CA PHE A 67 1.79 -18.32 -5.76
C PHE A 67 0.35 -18.60 -5.33
N VAL A 68 -0.51 -19.12 -6.21
CA VAL A 68 -1.86 -19.57 -5.85
C VAL A 68 -1.84 -21.07 -5.64
N MET A 69 -2.24 -21.49 -4.44
CA MET A 69 -2.23 -22.91 -4.05
C MET A 69 -3.64 -23.42 -3.71
N ALA A 70 -3.89 -24.67 -4.03
CA ALA A 70 -5.05 -25.41 -3.54
C ALA A 70 -4.55 -26.62 -2.75
N ASN A 71 -4.94 -26.73 -1.50
CA ASN A 71 -4.54 -27.81 -0.59
C ASN A 71 -3.00 -27.96 -0.52
N GLY A 72 -2.28 -26.83 -0.48
CA GLY A 72 -0.82 -26.80 -0.39
C GLY A 72 -0.07 -27.09 -1.70
N LYS A 73 -0.77 -27.18 -2.84
CA LYS A 73 -0.13 -27.40 -4.16
C LYS A 73 -0.42 -26.23 -5.10
N PRO A 74 0.58 -25.73 -5.85
CA PRO A 74 0.37 -24.67 -6.84
C PRO A 74 -0.66 -25.08 -7.89
N VAL A 75 -1.55 -24.15 -8.26
CA VAL A 75 -2.58 -24.39 -9.25
C VAL A 75 -2.63 -23.26 -10.29
N LYS A 76 -3.02 -23.61 -11.53
CA LYS A 76 -3.21 -22.63 -12.60
C LYS A 76 -4.45 -21.80 -12.36
N SER A 77 -4.51 -20.62 -12.94
CA SER A 77 -5.65 -19.68 -12.86
C SER A 77 -6.98 -20.31 -13.31
N SER A 78 -6.94 -21.34 -14.18
CA SER A 78 -8.10 -22.09 -14.67
C SER A 78 -8.58 -23.19 -13.71
N TYR A 79 -7.87 -23.48 -12.62
CA TYR A 79 -8.28 -24.47 -11.63
C TYR A 79 -9.71 -24.18 -11.16
N LYS A 80 -10.54 -25.22 -11.12
CA LYS A 80 -11.91 -25.13 -10.60
C LYS A 80 -11.92 -25.51 -9.14
N VAL A 81 -12.20 -24.53 -8.27
CA VAL A 81 -12.32 -24.76 -6.83
C VAL A 81 -13.36 -25.81 -6.52
N LYS A 82 -13.09 -26.67 -5.56
CA LYS A 82 -14.00 -27.70 -5.07
C LYS A 82 -14.44 -27.38 -3.64
N PRO A 83 -15.61 -27.86 -3.21
CA PRO A 83 -16.00 -27.75 -1.81
C PRO A 83 -14.90 -28.28 -0.88
N LEU A 84 -14.61 -27.51 0.18
CA LEU A 84 -13.60 -27.79 1.19
C LEU A 84 -12.14 -27.65 0.73
N ASP A 85 -11.86 -27.21 -0.49
CA ASP A 85 -10.50 -26.85 -0.85
C ASP A 85 -10.01 -25.72 0.06
N VAL A 86 -8.77 -25.81 0.49
CA VAL A 86 -8.04 -24.74 1.17
C VAL A 86 -7.26 -23.99 0.09
N ILE A 87 -7.73 -22.80 -0.25
CA ILE A 87 -7.06 -21.94 -1.22
C ILE A 87 -6.19 -20.94 -0.47
N THR A 88 -4.90 -20.88 -0.83
CA THR A 88 -3.94 -19.91 -0.28
C THR A 88 -3.29 -19.11 -1.39
N VAL A 89 -3.02 -17.83 -1.11
CA VAL A 89 -2.17 -16.99 -1.96
C VAL A 89 -0.90 -16.71 -1.18
N MET A 90 0.22 -17.12 -1.76
CA MET A 90 1.56 -16.93 -1.20
C MET A 90 2.21 -15.75 -1.92
N MET A 91 3.19 -15.11 -1.28
CA MET A 91 4.06 -14.11 -1.91
C MET A 91 5.48 -14.28 -1.38
N ASP A 92 6.45 -13.82 -2.13
CA ASP A 92 7.88 -13.78 -1.79
C ASP A 92 8.23 -12.71 -0.73
N ARG A 93 7.24 -12.00 -0.24
CA ARG A 93 7.36 -10.94 0.77
C ARG A 93 6.43 -11.22 1.96
N PRO A 94 6.80 -10.84 3.18
CA PRO A 94 5.93 -11.00 4.34
C PRO A 94 4.62 -10.23 4.14
N ARG A 95 3.55 -10.74 4.75
CA ARG A 95 2.28 -10.01 4.80
C ARG A 95 2.55 -8.70 5.53
N TYR A 96 2.54 -7.62 4.76
CA TYR A 96 2.61 -6.30 5.34
C TYR A 96 1.27 -6.06 6.04
N GLU A 97 1.27 -6.13 7.34
CA GLU A 97 0.18 -5.55 8.12
C GLU A 97 0.32 -4.05 7.90
N ASN A 98 -0.72 -3.41 7.32
CA ASN A 98 -0.73 -1.99 6.96
C ASN A 98 -0.71 -1.07 8.18
N GLU A 99 -0.12 -1.53 9.26
CA GLU A 99 0.04 -0.78 10.50
C GLU A 99 1.32 0.04 10.42
N ILE A 100 1.16 1.33 10.22
CA ILE A 100 2.28 2.26 10.31
C ILE A 100 2.68 2.37 11.78
N ILE A 101 3.83 1.83 12.12
CA ILE A 101 4.37 1.92 13.49
C ILE A 101 4.98 3.32 13.65
N PRO A 102 4.44 4.17 14.56
CA PRO A 102 5.00 5.48 14.84
C PRO A 102 6.41 5.37 15.42
N GLU A 103 7.39 6.05 14.82
CA GLU A 103 8.79 6.04 15.28
C GLU A 103 9.28 7.47 15.54
N ASN A 104 9.94 7.68 16.67
CA ASN A 104 10.50 8.98 17.04
C ASN A 104 11.79 9.29 16.24
N ILE A 105 11.59 9.62 14.97
CA ILE A 105 12.66 9.99 14.05
C ILE A 105 12.61 11.52 13.87
N PRO A 106 13.75 12.22 14.02
CA PRO A 106 13.80 13.67 13.83
C PRO A 106 13.39 14.09 12.43
N LEU A 107 12.43 15.03 12.32
CA LEU A 107 11.98 15.64 11.08
C LEU A 107 12.59 17.04 10.91
N ASN A 108 13.09 17.36 9.71
CA ASN A 108 13.47 18.72 9.34
C ASN A 108 12.23 19.47 8.82
N ILE A 109 11.41 20.01 9.71
CA ILE A 109 10.19 20.74 9.41
C ILE A 109 10.56 22.19 9.11
N VAL A 110 10.28 22.66 7.89
CA VAL A 110 10.56 24.04 7.44
C VAL A 110 9.34 24.94 7.54
N TYR A 111 8.14 24.37 7.60
CA TYR A 111 6.88 25.06 7.83
C TYR A 111 5.86 24.12 8.46
N GLU A 112 5.05 24.61 9.36
CA GLU A 112 3.92 23.87 9.91
C GLU A 112 2.83 24.84 10.39
N ASP A 113 1.58 24.52 10.05
CA ASP A 113 0.39 25.16 10.61
C ASP A 113 -0.65 24.10 11.03
N GLN A 114 -1.90 24.49 11.23
CA GLN A 114 -2.97 23.57 11.62
C GLN A 114 -3.41 22.62 10.52
N TYR A 115 -3.12 22.90 9.24
CA TYR A 115 -3.61 22.16 8.09
C TYR A 115 -2.52 21.39 7.36
N VAL A 116 -1.33 21.95 7.27
CA VAL A 116 -0.23 21.39 6.49
C VAL A 116 1.10 21.48 7.21
N MET A 117 2.01 20.59 6.81
CA MET A 117 3.40 20.63 7.22
C MET A 117 4.28 20.50 5.98
N VAL A 118 5.41 21.17 5.96
CA VAL A 118 6.43 21.03 4.91
C VAL A 118 7.70 20.48 5.54
N VAL A 119 8.13 19.32 5.05
CA VAL A 119 9.33 18.61 5.54
C VAL A 119 10.41 18.67 4.48
N ASN A 120 11.64 19.01 4.87
CA ASN A 120 12.82 18.86 4.03
C ASN A 120 13.42 17.45 4.22
N LYS A 121 13.06 16.53 3.32
CA LYS A 121 13.54 15.15 3.35
C LYS A 121 15.02 15.09 2.98
N PRO A 122 15.86 14.45 3.79
CA PRO A 122 17.25 14.17 3.39
C PRO A 122 17.30 13.07 2.33
N ALA A 123 18.38 13.03 1.55
CA ALA A 123 18.71 11.88 0.71
C ALA A 123 18.95 10.63 1.60
N GLY A 124 18.64 9.45 1.08
CA GLY A 124 18.76 8.18 1.80
C GLY A 124 17.54 7.79 2.65
N LEU A 125 16.62 8.73 2.95
CA LEU A 125 15.41 8.44 3.70
C LEU A 125 14.30 7.94 2.76
N VAL A 126 13.81 6.74 3.01
CA VAL A 126 12.64 6.17 2.32
C VAL A 126 11.38 6.93 2.75
N VAL A 127 10.49 7.25 1.81
CA VAL A 127 9.25 7.98 2.14
C VAL A 127 8.22 7.07 2.79
N HIS A 128 7.87 5.96 2.14
CA HIS A 128 6.84 5.05 2.61
C HIS A 128 7.41 3.65 2.85
N PRO A 129 6.97 2.94 3.91
CA PRO A 129 7.39 1.57 4.13
C PRO A 129 7.14 0.70 2.89
N GLY A 130 8.09 -0.19 2.61
CA GLY A 130 8.02 -1.11 1.48
C GLY A 130 9.04 -2.23 1.63
N HIS A 131 9.20 -3.04 0.60
CA HIS A 131 10.08 -4.19 0.64
C HIS A 131 11.49 -3.83 1.13
N GLY A 132 11.95 -4.51 2.19
CA GLY A 132 13.25 -4.26 2.82
C GLY A 132 13.37 -2.98 3.67
N ASN A 133 12.34 -2.13 3.72
CA ASN A 133 12.32 -0.88 4.47
C ASN A 133 10.99 -0.70 5.21
N TYR A 134 10.69 -1.58 6.15
CA TYR A 134 9.42 -1.54 6.90
C TYR A 134 9.43 -0.55 8.06
N HIS A 135 10.62 -0.11 8.48
CA HIS A 135 10.88 0.80 9.58
C HIS A 135 11.83 1.93 9.15
N GLY A 136 11.91 2.96 9.95
CA GLY A 136 12.84 4.07 9.72
C GLY A 136 12.47 4.95 8.54
N THR A 137 11.20 4.95 8.10
CA THR A 137 10.74 5.73 6.95
C THR A 137 10.18 7.10 7.37
N LEU A 138 10.02 8.00 6.40
CA LEU A 138 9.38 9.28 6.64
C LEU A 138 7.97 9.12 7.22
N VAL A 139 7.20 8.14 6.73
CA VAL A 139 5.83 7.88 7.21
C VAL A 139 5.83 7.44 8.67
N ASN A 140 6.78 6.62 9.13
CA ASN A 140 6.91 6.27 10.54
C ASN A 140 7.17 7.51 11.43
N ALA A 141 8.03 8.43 10.95
CA ALA A 141 8.32 9.69 11.64
C ALA A 141 7.11 10.63 11.67
N LEU A 142 6.38 10.75 10.55
CA LEU A 142 5.15 11.53 10.45
C LEU A 142 4.06 11.00 11.38
N ALA A 143 3.86 9.70 11.42
CA ALA A 143 2.90 9.07 12.32
C ALA A 143 3.22 9.38 13.80
N TRP A 144 4.50 9.39 14.17
CA TRP A 144 4.91 9.79 15.51
C TRP A 144 4.65 11.27 15.79
N HIS A 145 4.98 12.16 14.85
CA HIS A 145 4.79 13.60 15.00
C HIS A 145 3.32 13.99 15.10
N MET A 146 2.46 13.33 14.33
CA MET A 146 1.04 13.67 14.23
C MET A 146 0.12 12.89 15.18
N LYS A 147 0.62 11.93 15.94
CA LYS A 147 -0.18 11.05 16.81
C LYS A 147 -1.11 11.76 17.81
N ASP A 148 -0.72 12.96 18.25
CA ASP A 148 -1.45 13.75 19.25
C ASP A 148 -2.31 14.85 18.60
N ILE A 149 -2.41 14.89 17.25
CA ILE A 149 -3.27 15.83 16.52
C ILE A 149 -4.68 15.25 16.46
N PRO A 150 -5.71 15.95 16.99
CA PRO A 150 -7.09 15.43 17.06
C PRO A 150 -7.69 15.06 15.68
N GLU A 151 -7.33 15.79 14.63
CA GLU A 151 -7.82 15.60 13.27
C GLU A 151 -7.02 14.55 12.49
N TYR A 152 -5.94 14.01 13.08
CA TYR A 152 -5.13 12.98 12.43
C TYR A 152 -5.88 11.65 12.36
N ASP A 153 -6.01 11.10 11.16
CA ASP A 153 -6.55 9.76 10.97
C ASP A 153 -5.43 8.71 11.12
N ALA A 154 -5.42 8.02 12.24
CA ALA A 154 -4.45 6.96 12.52
C ALA A 154 -4.60 5.74 11.56
N ASN A 155 -5.73 5.62 10.87
CA ASN A 155 -5.96 4.56 9.89
C ASN A 155 -5.55 4.96 8.45
N ASP A 156 -5.11 6.23 8.25
CA ASP A 156 -4.61 6.66 6.96
C ASP A 156 -3.26 5.98 6.65
N PRO A 157 -3.20 5.04 5.70
CA PRO A 157 -1.96 4.34 5.39
C PRO A 157 -0.88 5.25 4.81
N HIS A 158 -1.26 6.42 4.33
CA HIS A 158 -0.33 7.39 3.75
C HIS A 158 0.10 8.49 4.71
N VAL A 159 -0.51 8.58 5.90
CA VAL A 159 -0.15 9.54 6.96
C VAL A 159 -0.05 10.98 6.41
N GLY A 160 -1.08 11.40 5.65
CA GLY A 160 -1.15 12.73 5.08
C GLY A 160 -0.25 13.01 3.88
N LEU A 161 0.49 12.02 3.37
CA LEU A 161 1.23 12.15 2.12
C LEU A 161 0.29 12.36 0.93
N VAL A 162 0.64 13.29 0.07
CA VAL A 162 -0.06 13.62 -1.19
C VAL A 162 0.86 13.52 -2.40
N HIS A 163 2.16 13.31 -2.18
CA HIS A 163 3.18 13.05 -3.19
C HIS A 163 4.43 12.44 -2.55
N ARG A 164 5.34 11.98 -3.38
CA ARG A 164 6.62 11.42 -2.92
C ARG A 164 7.77 11.86 -3.80
N ILE A 165 8.98 11.69 -3.29
CA ILE A 165 10.25 11.75 -4.01
C ILE A 165 11.05 10.50 -3.66
N ASP A 166 12.01 10.13 -4.50
CA ASP A 166 12.78 8.89 -4.33
C ASP A 166 13.62 8.88 -3.05
N LYS A 167 14.05 7.71 -2.64
CA LYS A 167 14.89 7.49 -1.45
C LYS A 167 16.09 8.45 -1.43
N ASP A 168 16.85 8.46 -2.52
CA ASP A 168 18.13 9.20 -2.60
C ASP A 168 17.95 10.65 -3.09
N THR A 169 16.72 11.06 -3.36
CA THR A 169 16.37 12.45 -3.67
C THR A 169 16.11 13.21 -2.36
N SER A 170 16.75 14.35 -2.17
CA SER A 170 16.44 15.32 -1.10
C SER A 170 15.47 16.38 -1.60
N GLY A 171 14.71 16.98 -0.69
CA GLY A 171 13.84 18.09 -1.05
C GLY A 171 12.58 18.21 -0.19
N LEU A 172 11.76 19.19 -0.54
CA LEU A 172 10.57 19.53 0.21
C LEU A 172 9.39 18.63 -0.17
N LEU A 173 8.74 18.09 0.86
CA LEU A 173 7.44 17.43 0.75
C LEU A 173 6.41 18.21 1.54
N VAL A 174 5.22 18.38 0.96
CA VAL A 174 4.05 18.88 1.66
C VAL A 174 3.22 17.72 2.18
N ILE A 175 2.85 17.81 3.45
CA ILE A 175 2.09 16.79 4.20
C ILE A 175 0.79 17.43 4.64
N ALA A 176 -0.33 16.77 4.42
CA ALA A 176 -1.62 17.18 4.93
C ALA A 176 -1.80 16.71 6.39
N LYS A 177 -2.27 17.59 7.27
CA LYS A 177 -2.56 17.27 8.67
C LYS A 177 -4.04 16.98 8.93
N THR A 178 -4.89 17.33 7.97
CA THR A 178 -6.34 17.11 8.03
C THR A 178 -6.85 16.44 6.77
N PRO A 179 -7.99 15.72 6.82
CA PRO A 179 -8.60 15.10 5.64
C PRO A 179 -8.93 16.11 4.54
N ASP A 180 -9.43 17.30 4.90
CA ASP A 180 -9.74 18.35 3.94
C ASP A 180 -8.49 18.84 3.22
N ALA A 181 -7.40 19.11 3.95
CA ALA A 181 -6.12 19.49 3.36
C ALA A 181 -5.58 18.39 2.43
N LYS A 182 -5.72 17.12 2.82
CA LYS A 182 -5.31 15.97 1.99
C LYS A 182 -6.06 15.95 0.67
N THR A 183 -7.38 16.10 0.70
CA THR A 183 -8.23 16.16 -0.50
C THR A 183 -7.84 17.33 -1.41
N HIS A 184 -7.73 18.54 -0.85
CA HIS A 184 -7.37 19.73 -1.63
C HIS A 184 -5.98 19.64 -2.28
N LEU A 185 -4.98 19.16 -1.53
CA LEU A 185 -3.64 18.99 -2.06
C LEU A 185 -3.59 17.85 -3.08
N GLY A 186 -4.27 16.72 -2.79
CA GLY A 186 -4.36 15.58 -3.71
C GLY A 186 -4.88 15.99 -5.09
N ILE A 187 -5.96 16.75 -5.14
CA ILE A 187 -6.53 17.29 -6.38
C ILE A 187 -5.49 18.14 -7.15
N GLN A 188 -4.71 18.98 -6.47
CA GLN A 188 -3.69 19.81 -7.11
C GLN A 188 -2.55 18.97 -7.70
N PHE A 189 -2.11 17.91 -7.01
CA PHE A 189 -1.10 16.99 -7.53
C PHE A 189 -1.64 16.17 -8.69
N PHE A 190 -2.85 15.64 -8.60
CA PHE A 190 -3.54 14.91 -9.66
C PHE A 190 -3.71 15.75 -10.92
N ASN A 191 -4.23 16.97 -10.80
CA ASN A 191 -4.43 17.89 -11.92
C ASN A 191 -3.12 18.54 -12.42
N LYS A 192 -1.96 18.21 -11.81
CA LYS A 192 -0.64 18.76 -12.16
C LYS A 192 -0.59 20.29 -12.15
N THR A 193 -1.40 20.91 -11.29
CA THR A 193 -1.40 22.37 -11.13
C THR A 193 -0.26 22.87 -10.23
N THR A 194 0.38 21.99 -9.49
CA THR A 194 1.56 22.30 -8.68
C THR A 194 2.78 22.56 -9.56
N LYS A 195 3.51 23.63 -9.24
CA LYS A 195 4.76 23.99 -9.96
C LYS A 195 5.96 23.44 -9.21
N ARG A 196 6.49 22.31 -9.68
CA ARG A 196 7.70 21.70 -9.10
C ARG A 196 8.94 22.41 -9.64
N LYS A 197 9.96 22.58 -8.77
CA LYS A 197 11.30 23.06 -9.13
C LYS A 197 12.32 22.04 -8.61
N TYR A 198 13.28 21.70 -9.46
CA TYR A 198 14.36 20.77 -9.16
C TYR A 198 15.70 21.50 -9.29
#